data_55c2c7e5fb1f2103c64a8aeca0071e2a
#
_entry.id   55c2c7e5fb1f2103c64a8aeca0071e2a
#
_cell.length_a   1.000
_cell.length_b   1.000
_cell.length_c   1.000
_cell.angle_alpha   90.00
_cell.angle_beta   90.00
_cell.angle_gamma   90.00
#
_symmetry.space_group_name_H-M   'P 1'
#
loop_
_entity.id
_entity.type
_entity.pdbx_description
1 polymer ?
#
loop_
_entity_poly.entity_id
_entity_poly.type
_entity_poly.pdbx_seq_one_letter_code
_entity_poly.pdbx_strand_id
1 'polypeptide(L)'
;VNIPARHVSGDYYDYIGIDEEHCGIAIADVSGKGVPASLIMAMCRSVLRSQAAGQHSAARVLQQVNAQLFPDIREDMFISMAYAILDRNSSTVTLCRAGHDAPLLYRAKDRTITKVNPPGMAVGIDSGGVFNRVTNDFSLSLESDDCLILYTDGVTEALDRQGAEFGMENVIRSILASASEGAAGIITKLTDDLRAFVGAHPQHDDITLIVIRKK
;
A
#
# COMPACT_ATOMS: atom_id res chain seq x y z
N VAL A 1 -5.73 -1.57 8.73
CA VAL A 1 -5.04 -1.81 10.01
C VAL A 1 -3.55 -1.53 9.85
N ASN A 2 -2.93 -1.03 10.87
CA ASN A 2 -1.47 -0.90 10.96
C ASN A 2 -1.03 -1.47 12.32
N ILE A 3 -0.03 -2.32 12.32
CA ILE A 3 0.51 -3.00 13.51
C ILE A 3 2.04 -2.78 13.50
N PRO A 4 2.55 -1.80 14.26
CA PRO A 4 3.96 -1.51 14.31
C PRO A 4 4.77 -2.64 14.98
N ALA A 5 5.95 -2.94 14.44
CA ALA A 5 6.90 -3.88 15.05
C ALA A 5 7.66 -3.24 16.24
N ARG A 6 7.79 -1.91 16.25
CA ARG A 6 8.51 -1.12 17.25
C ARG A 6 7.67 0.05 17.72
N HIS A 7 8.24 0.89 18.60
CA HIS A 7 7.59 2.11 19.11
C HIS A 7 7.28 3.14 18.01
N VAL A 8 7.99 3.10 16.89
CA VAL A 8 7.80 3.97 15.72
C VAL A 8 7.85 3.11 14.47
N SER A 9 6.99 3.42 13.49
CA SER A 9 6.82 2.69 12.23
C SER A 9 7.49 3.44 11.07
N GLY A 10 8.05 2.68 10.12
CA GLY A 10 8.40 3.14 8.79
C GLY A 10 7.19 3.16 7.84
N ASP A 11 6.22 2.29 8.14
CA ASP A 11 4.97 2.21 7.38
C ASP A 11 4.11 3.46 7.54
N TYR A 12 3.46 3.79 6.44
CA TYR A 12 2.50 4.89 6.38
C TYR A 12 1.26 4.48 5.61
N TYR A 13 0.09 4.85 6.11
CA TYR A 13 -1.14 4.82 5.34
C TYR A 13 -1.98 6.07 5.58
N ASP A 14 -2.75 6.48 4.59
CA ASP A 14 -3.58 7.66 4.73
C ASP A 14 -4.82 7.64 3.82
N TYR A 15 -5.81 8.43 4.23
CA TYR A 15 -7.00 8.77 3.47
C TYR A 15 -7.02 10.28 3.28
N ILE A 16 -6.96 10.74 2.03
CA ILE A 16 -6.76 12.14 1.69
C ILE A 16 -7.97 12.60 0.87
N GLY A 17 -8.77 13.53 1.40
CA GLY A 17 -9.81 14.19 0.61
C GLY A 17 -9.15 15.05 -0.47
N ILE A 18 -9.43 14.74 -1.73
CA ILE A 18 -8.96 15.51 -2.89
C ILE A 18 -9.98 16.60 -3.21
N ASP A 19 -11.23 16.19 -3.32
CA ASP A 19 -12.42 17.03 -3.46
C ASP A 19 -13.68 16.28 -2.96
N GLU A 20 -14.89 16.74 -3.30
CA GLU A 20 -16.14 16.10 -2.84
C GLU A 20 -16.35 14.69 -3.41
N GLU A 21 -15.83 14.42 -4.59
CA GLU A 21 -16.03 13.17 -5.34
C GLU A 21 -14.83 12.23 -5.27
N HIS A 22 -13.64 12.74 -4.95
CA HIS A 22 -12.39 11.96 -5.01
C HIS A 22 -11.73 11.84 -3.64
N CYS A 23 -11.25 10.62 -3.36
CA CYS A 23 -10.48 10.30 -2.18
C CYS A 23 -9.17 9.60 -2.56
N GLY A 24 -8.05 10.19 -2.12
CA GLY A 24 -6.74 9.55 -2.22
C GLY A 24 -6.53 8.54 -1.10
N ILE A 25 -5.94 7.40 -1.43
CA ILE A 25 -5.54 6.35 -0.48
C ILE A 25 -4.07 6.06 -0.72
N ALA A 26 -3.27 6.19 0.31
CA ALA A 26 -1.84 5.93 0.28
C ALA A 26 -1.48 4.76 1.20
N ILE A 27 -0.54 3.94 0.75
CA ILE A 27 0.22 3.02 1.56
C ILE A 27 1.69 3.11 1.16
N ALA A 28 2.58 3.14 2.12
CA ALA A 28 4.01 3.28 1.86
C ALA A 28 4.82 2.61 2.97
N ASP A 29 6.03 2.22 2.62
CA ASP A 29 7.05 1.77 3.55
C ASP A 29 8.37 2.47 3.23
N VAL A 30 9.06 2.94 4.27
CA VAL A 30 10.35 3.61 4.19
C VAL A 30 11.45 2.61 4.50
N SER A 31 12.40 2.44 3.58
CA SER A 31 13.55 1.57 3.78
C SER A 31 14.30 1.89 5.08
N GLY A 32 14.71 0.85 5.80
CA GLY A 32 15.33 0.98 7.11
C GLY A 32 14.30 0.98 8.25
N LYS A 33 14.77 1.18 9.49
CA LYS A 33 13.91 1.04 10.68
C LYS A 33 14.22 2.13 11.72
N GLY A 34 13.23 2.40 12.56
CA GLY A 34 13.36 3.30 13.70
C GLY A 34 13.27 4.79 13.33
N VAL A 35 13.92 5.64 14.12
CA VAL A 35 13.76 7.09 14.04
C VAL A 35 14.06 7.68 12.65
N PRO A 36 15.15 7.29 11.94
CA PRO A 36 15.41 7.84 10.61
C PRO A 36 14.28 7.58 9.62
N ALA A 37 13.79 6.33 9.55
CA ALA A 37 12.68 5.95 8.67
C ALA A 37 11.40 6.72 9.04
N SER A 38 11.08 6.84 10.32
CA SER A 38 9.89 7.57 10.77
C SER A 38 9.93 9.06 10.47
N LEU A 39 11.12 9.69 10.48
CA LEU A 39 11.27 11.10 10.08
C LEU A 39 11.00 11.28 8.58
N ILE A 40 11.55 10.40 7.74
CA ILE A 40 11.30 10.42 6.30
C ILE A 40 9.82 10.13 6.02
N MET A 41 9.20 9.18 6.73
CA MET A 41 7.77 8.91 6.62
C MET A 41 6.93 10.16 6.95
N ALA A 42 7.26 10.89 8.01
CA ALA A 42 6.55 12.12 8.39
C ALA A 42 6.71 13.24 7.34
N MET A 43 7.89 13.37 6.74
CA MET A 43 8.13 14.26 5.61
C MET A 43 7.30 13.84 4.39
N CYS A 44 7.34 12.55 4.04
CA CYS A 44 6.58 11.97 2.94
C CYS A 44 5.09 12.24 3.08
N ARG A 45 4.52 11.98 4.26
CA ARG A 45 3.12 12.28 4.58
C ARG A 45 2.77 13.75 4.32
N SER A 46 3.62 14.66 4.78
CA SER A 46 3.39 16.10 4.65
C SER A 46 3.39 16.55 3.19
N VAL A 47 4.37 16.08 2.43
CA VAL A 47 4.51 16.37 1.00
C VAL A 47 3.36 15.76 0.21
N LEU A 48 3.05 14.48 0.43
CA LEU A 48 1.97 13.78 -0.26
C LEU A 48 0.63 14.51 -0.09
N ARG A 49 0.26 14.87 1.13
CA ARG A 49 -0.99 15.60 1.41
C ARG A 49 -1.04 16.95 0.70
N SER A 50 0.09 17.65 0.62
CA SER A 50 0.20 18.93 -0.10
C SER A 50 0.02 18.75 -1.61
N GLN A 51 0.62 17.72 -2.19
CA GLN A 51 0.58 17.48 -3.64
C GLN A 51 -0.73 16.81 -4.10
N ALA A 52 -1.43 16.10 -3.21
CA ALA A 52 -2.68 15.42 -3.53
C ALA A 52 -3.87 16.37 -3.67
N ALA A 53 -3.84 17.55 -3.06
CA ALA A 53 -4.95 18.50 -3.06
C ALA A 53 -5.33 18.93 -4.48
N GLY A 54 -6.57 18.63 -4.92
CA GLY A 54 -7.09 18.97 -6.25
C GLY A 54 -6.42 18.23 -7.42
N GLN A 55 -5.60 17.21 -7.17
CA GLN A 55 -4.90 16.46 -8.23
C GLN A 55 -5.57 15.11 -8.48
N HIS A 56 -5.99 14.87 -9.75
CA HIS A 56 -6.71 13.66 -10.17
C HIS A 56 -5.82 12.61 -10.87
N SER A 57 -4.52 12.85 -10.99
CA SER A 57 -3.56 11.87 -11.49
C SER A 57 -2.67 11.38 -10.35
N ALA A 58 -2.78 10.10 -10.02
CA ALA A 58 -1.97 9.46 -8.99
C ALA A 58 -0.48 9.50 -9.36
N ALA A 59 -0.16 9.29 -10.65
CA ALA A 59 1.20 9.38 -11.15
C ALA A 59 1.78 10.79 -10.96
N ARG A 60 0.99 11.81 -11.24
CA ARG A 60 1.45 13.20 -11.12
C ARG A 60 1.73 13.56 -9.66
N VAL A 61 0.89 13.11 -8.75
CA VAL A 61 1.14 13.26 -7.31
C VAL A 61 2.47 12.64 -6.93
N LEU A 62 2.71 11.37 -7.30
CA LEU A 62 3.95 10.68 -6.92
C LEU A 62 5.19 11.26 -7.59
N GLN A 63 5.08 11.76 -8.84
CA GLN A 63 6.17 12.47 -9.52
C GLN A 63 6.55 13.76 -8.78
N GLN A 64 5.58 14.52 -8.29
CA GLN A 64 5.81 15.73 -7.50
C GLN A 64 6.36 15.39 -6.10
N VAL A 65 5.86 14.34 -5.47
CA VAL A 65 6.40 13.81 -4.20
C VAL A 65 7.87 13.43 -4.36
N ASN A 66 8.20 12.67 -5.41
CA ASN A 66 9.59 12.29 -5.69
C ASN A 66 10.49 13.51 -5.92
N ALA A 67 10.06 14.43 -6.77
CA ALA A 67 10.85 15.64 -7.08
C ALA A 67 11.15 16.48 -5.83
N GLN A 68 10.20 16.54 -4.89
CA GLN A 68 10.36 17.32 -3.66
C GLN A 68 11.17 16.60 -2.60
N LEU A 69 11.05 15.26 -2.49
CA LEU A 69 11.74 14.48 -1.46
C LEU A 69 13.13 14.01 -1.87
N PHE A 70 13.38 13.81 -3.16
CA PHE A 70 14.67 13.29 -3.66
C PHE A 70 15.90 14.00 -3.10
N PRO A 71 15.93 15.36 -3.02
CA PRO A 71 17.09 16.06 -2.46
C PRO A 71 17.34 15.82 -0.97
N ASP A 72 16.31 15.44 -0.22
CA ASP A 72 16.33 15.30 1.23
C ASP A 72 16.46 13.84 1.69
N ILE A 73 16.23 12.88 0.78
CA ILE A 73 16.40 11.44 1.06
C ILE A 73 17.87 11.07 0.85
N ARG A 74 18.42 10.35 1.82
CA ARG A 74 19.80 9.85 1.74
C ARG A 74 19.91 8.79 0.64
N GLU A 75 21.08 8.68 0.02
CA GLU A 75 21.36 7.73 -1.09
C GLU A 75 21.10 6.25 -0.74
N ASP A 76 21.15 5.89 0.56
CA ASP A 76 20.90 4.54 1.05
C ASP A 76 19.44 4.30 1.49
N MET A 77 18.56 5.28 1.28
CA MET A 77 17.16 5.21 1.67
C MET A 77 16.22 5.47 0.47
N PHE A 78 15.05 4.91 0.56
CA PHE A 78 13.97 5.10 -0.42
C PHE A 78 12.60 4.88 0.25
N ILE A 79 11.54 5.25 -0.45
CA ILE A 79 10.17 5.01 -0.03
C ILE A 79 9.48 4.18 -1.10
N SER A 80 9.02 2.99 -0.76
CA SER A 80 8.07 2.26 -1.57
C SER A 80 6.68 2.80 -1.32
N MET A 81 5.87 3.09 -2.37
CA MET A 81 4.54 3.65 -2.20
C MET A 81 3.56 3.17 -3.27
N ALA A 82 2.33 2.88 -2.86
CA ALA A 82 1.18 2.80 -3.74
C ALA A 82 0.20 3.92 -3.38
N TYR A 83 -0.21 4.69 -4.38
CA TYR A 83 -1.19 5.76 -4.23
C TYR A 83 -2.35 5.53 -5.18
N ALA A 84 -3.55 5.50 -4.65
CA ALA A 84 -4.77 5.27 -5.40
C ALA A 84 -5.74 6.43 -5.20
N ILE A 85 -6.39 6.87 -6.28
CA ILE A 85 -7.49 7.85 -6.26
C ILE A 85 -8.77 7.10 -6.58
N LEU A 86 -9.70 7.14 -5.63
CA LEU A 86 -11.05 6.60 -5.76
C LEU A 86 -11.97 7.70 -6.27
N ASP A 87 -12.64 7.46 -7.39
CA ASP A 87 -13.80 8.23 -7.84
C ASP A 87 -15.07 7.56 -7.25
N ARG A 88 -15.79 8.29 -6.41
CA ARG A 88 -16.97 7.78 -5.72
C ARG A 88 -18.16 7.56 -6.66
N ASN A 89 -18.21 8.28 -7.77
CA ASN A 89 -19.33 8.23 -8.72
C ASN A 89 -19.18 7.09 -9.72
N SER A 90 -17.99 6.93 -10.30
CA SER A 90 -17.73 5.91 -11.34
C SER A 90 -17.26 4.58 -10.80
N SER A 91 -16.88 4.49 -9.51
CA SER A 91 -16.22 3.32 -8.92
C SER A 91 -14.91 2.96 -9.61
N THR A 92 -14.28 3.94 -10.23
CA THR A 92 -12.97 3.82 -10.84
C THR A 92 -11.89 4.09 -9.78
N VAL A 93 -10.84 3.29 -9.82
CA VAL A 93 -9.63 3.49 -9.04
C VAL A 93 -8.50 3.82 -10.01
N THR A 94 -7.91 5.00 -9.87
CA THR A 94 -6.67 5.36 -10.57
C THR A 94 -5.50 5.13 -9.64
N LEU A 95 -4.73 4.08 -9.91
CA LEU A 95 -3.62 3.63 -9.09
C LEU A 95 -2.29 4.00 -9.75
N CYS A 96 -1.34 4.43 -8.92
CA CYS A 96 0.07 4.51 -9.31
C CYS A 96 0.92 3.80 -8.26
N ARG A 97 1.90 3.03 -8.72
CA ARG A 97 2.82 2.28 -7.87
C ARG A 97 4.24 2.79 -8.01
N ALA A 98 4.84 3.21 -6.91
CA ALA A 98 6.23 3.63 -6.82
C ALA A 98 7.05 2.58 -6.05
N GLY A 99 7.34 1.44 -6.70
CA GLY A 99 8.18 0.38 -6.14
C GLY A 99 7.55 -0.43 -4.99
N HIS A 100 6.30 -0.20 -4.63
CA HIS A 100 5.60 -0.88 -3.53
C HIS A 100 5.10 -2.26 -3.95
N ASP A 101 4.70 -3.09 -2.98
CA ASP A 101 4.04 -4.35 -3.25
C ASP A 101 2.81 -4.19 -4.14
N ALA A 102 2.63 -5.14 -5.06
CA ALA A 102 1.52 -5.08 -6.01
C ALA A 102 0.19 -5.36 -5.29
N PRO A 103 -0.77 -4.42 -5.30
CA PRO A 103 -2.08 -4.65 -4.72
C PRO A 103 -2.75 -5.90 -5.29
N LEU A 104 -3.58 -6.54 -4.49
CA LEU A 104 -4.39 -7.68 -4.91
C LEU A 104 -5.81 -7.21 -5.21
N LEU A 105 -6.33 -7.62 -6.36
CA LEU A 105 -7.70 -7.39 -6.75
C LEU A 105 -8.50 -8.70 -6.64
N TYR A 106 -9.40 -8.76 -5.67
CA TYR A 106 -10.39 -9.81 -5.56
C TYR A 106 -11.62 -9.45 -6.40
N ARG A 107 -11.97 -10.33 -7.33
CA ARG A 107 -13.23 -10.26 -8.11
C ARG A 107 -14.29 -11.15 -7.47
N ALA A 108 -15.37 -10.54 -7.00
CA ALA A 108 -16.42 -11.26 -6.30
C ALA A 108 -17.17 -12.24 -7.22
N LYS A 109 -17.39 -11.86 -8.48
CA LYS A 109 -18.10 -12.64 -9.48
C LYS A 109 -17.48 -14.01 -9.71
N ASP A 110 -16.16 -14.06 -9.86
CA ASP A 110 -15.42 -15.27 -10.23
C ASP A 110 -14.65 -15.86 -9.03
N ARG A 111 -14.65 -15.17 -7.90
CA ARG A 111 -13.87 -15.51 -6.71
C ARG A 111 -12.38 -15.68 -7.02
N THR A 112 -11.86 -14.84 -7.89
CA THR A 112 -10.47 -14.84 -8.31
C THR A 112 -9.69 -13.70 -7.69
N ILE A 113 -8.38 -13.90 -7.52
CA ILE A 113 -7.46 -12.85 -7.07
C ILE A 113 -6.39 -12.67 -8.14
N THR A 114 -6.15 -11.41 -8.52
CA THR A 114 -5.08 -11.04 -9.45
C THR A 114 -4.19 -9.96 -8.82
N LYS A 115 -2.90 -9.99 -9.13
CA LYS A 115 -1.97 -8.91 -8.75
C LYS A 115 -2.12 -7.75 -9.73
N VAL A 116 -2.36 -6.55 -9.20
CA VAL A 116 -2.37 -5.29 -9.97
C VAL A 116 -0.96 -4.73 -9.93
N ASN A 117 -0.17 -5.02 -10.95
CA ASN A 117 1.28 -4.77 -10.97
C ASN A 117 1.72 -3.80 -12.08
N PRO A 118 1.25 -2.53 -12.09
CA PRO A 118 1.81 -1.54 -13.00
C PRO A 118 3.30 -1.30 -12.70
N PRO A 119 4.11 -0.95 -13.70
CA PRO A 119 5.50 -0.60 -13.48
C PRO A 119 5.62 0.62 -12.56
N GLY A 120 6.75 0.75 -11.87
CA GLY A 120 7.04 1.87 -10.99
C GLY A 120 8.37 1.69 -10.29
N MET A 121 8.95 2.80 -9.83
CA MET A 121 10.22 2.88 -9.12
C MET A 121 9.98 3.54 -7.76
N ALA A 122 10.67 3.10 -6.70
CA ALA A 122 10.53 3.71 -5.38
C ALA A 122 10.98 5.19 -5.39
N VAL A 123 10.32 5.99 -4.55
CA VAL A 123 10.62 7.41 -4.37
C VAL A 123 12.01 7.54 -3.73
N GLY A 124 12.82 8.48 -4.23
CA GLY A 124 14.16 8.75 -3.74
C GLY A 124 15.29 8.02 -4.48
N ILE A 125 14.98 7.11 -5.43
CA ILE A 125 16.02 6.37 -6.20
C ILE A 125 16.52 7.16 -7.40
N ASP A 126 15.65 7.92 -8.08
CA ASP A 126 15.96 8.69 -9.28
C ASP A 126 15.38 10.08 -9.18
N SER A 127 16.10 11.10 -9.63
CA SER A 127 15.70 12.51 -9.54
C SER A 127 14.48 12.91 -10.37
N GLY A 128 13.96 12.00 -11.21
CA GLY A 128 12.79 12.21 -12.06
C GLY A 128 12.94 11.75 -13.50
N GLY A 129 14.16 11.58 -14.00
CA GLY A 129 14.40 11.19 -15.39
C GLY A 129 13.85 9.81 -15.74
N VAL A 130 14.16 8.79 -14.94
CA VAL A 130 13.62 7.45 -15.10
C VAL A 130 12.28 7.32 -14.36
N PHE A 131 12.20 7.85 -13.13
CA PHE A 131 11.02 7.79 -12.29
C PHE A 131 9.76 8.23 -13.05
N ASN A 132 9.78 9.41 -13.69
CA ASN A 132 8.61 9.96 -14.39
C ASN A 132 8.20 9.14 -15.62
N ARG A 133 9.12 8.41 -16.24
CA ARG A 133 8.82 7.54 -17.40
C ARG A 133 8.12 6.26 -17.02
N VAL A 134 8.45 5.69 -15.84
CA VAL A 134 7.92 4.40 -15.40
C VAL A 134 6.74 4.54 -14.44
N THR A 135 6.52 5.73 -13.88
CA THR A 135 5.46 6.02 -12.92
C THR A 135 4.27 6.62 -13.66
N ASN A 136 3.28 5.77 -13.96
CA ASN A 136 2.10 6.11 -14.76
C ASN A 136 0.80 5.74 -14.06
N ASP A 137 -0.29 6.41 -14.42
CA ASP A 137 -1.63 6.07 -13.97
C ASP A 137 -2.07 4.74 -14.55
N PHE A 138 -2.61 3.88 -13.70
CA PHE A 138 -3.27 2.64 -14.06
C PHE A 138 -4.69 2.67 -13.53
N SER A 139 -5.68 2.61 -14.43
CA SER A 139 -7.08 2.66 -14.04
C SER A 139 -7.72 1.28 -14.04
N LEU A 140 -8.50 1.02 -13.02
CA LEU A 140 -9.33 -0.18 -12.90
C LEU A 140 -10.71 0.18 -12.37
N SER A 141 -11.73 -0.57 -12.74
CA SER A 141 -13.07 -0.44 -12.18
C SER A 141 -13.32 -1.54 -11.14
N LEU A 142 -14.03 -1.19 -10.08
CA LEU A 142 -14.54 -2.14 -9.10
C LEU A 142 -16.03 -2.40 -9.37
N GLU A 143 -16.40 -3.67 -9.51
CA GLU A 143 -17.79 -4.11 -9.51
C GLU A 143 -18.28 -4.32 -8.07
N SER A 144 -19.60 -4.54 -7.89
CA SER A 144 -20.15 -4.79 -6.55
C SER A 144 -19.44 -5.97 -5.88
N ASP A 145 -19.07 -5.76 -4.62
CA ASP A 145 -18.37 -6.71 -3.75
C ASP A 145 -16.90 -7.01 -4.11
N ASP A 146 -16.38 -6.42 -5.18
CA ASP A 146 -14.95 -6.48 -5.45
C ASP A 146 -14.15 -5.80 -4.33
N CYS A 147 -12.96 -6.33 -4.07
CA CYS A 147 -12.04 -5.76 -3.10
C CYS A 147 -10.67 -5.49 -3.73
N LEU A 148 -10.14 -4.28 -3.49
CA LEU A 148 -8.73 -3.97 -3.74
C LEU A 148 -8.00 -3.98 -2.39
N ILE A 149 -6.98 -4.80 -2.28
CA ILE A 149 -6.21 -5.04 -1.06
C ILE A 149 -4.80 -4.51 -1.27
N LEU A 150 -4.41 -3.51 -0.44
CA LEU A 150 -3.06 -2.97 -0.39
C LEU A 150 -2.43 -3.43 0.93
N TYR A 151 -1.16 -3.78 0.89
CA TYR A 151 -0.43 -4.32 2.04
C TYR A 151 1.06 -3.98 1.93
N THR A 152 1.76 -3.95 3.07
CA THR A 152 3.23 -3.88 3.14
C THR A 152 3.83 -5.28 3.24
N ASP A 153 5.11 -5.40 2.92
CA ASP A 153 5.85 -6.67 2.90
C ASP A 153 5.81 -7.42 4.23
N GLY A 154 5.71 -6.69 5.36
CA GLY A 154 5.51 -7.30 6.68
C GLY A 154 4.33 -8.28 6.77
N VAL A 155 3.37 -8.21 5.83
CA VAL A 155 2.29 -9.21 5.73
C VAL A 155 2.80 -10.52 5.14
N THR A 156 3.58 -10.48 4.09
CA THR A 156 4.08 -11.68 3.39
C THR A 156 5.34 -12.25 4.01
N GLU A 157 6.19 -11.39 4.59
CA GLU A 157 7.48 -11.74 5.18
C GLU A 157 7.41 -12.04 6.68
N ALA A 158 6.20 -12.05 7.28
CA ALA A 158 6.02 -12.45 8.67
C ALA A 158 6.57 -13.87 8.90
N LEU A 159 7.44 -14.04 9.89
CA LEU A 159 8.17 -15.29 10.14
C LEU A 159 7.51 -16.11 11.26
N ASP A 160 7.48 -17.42 11.05
CA ASP A 160 7.19 -18.37 12.12
C ASP A 160 8.43 -18.68 12.98
N ARG A 161 8.29 -19.58 13.96
CA ARG A 161 9.39 -20.00 14.85
C ARG A 161 10.52 -20.76 14.12
N GLN A 162 10.26 -21.29 12.95
CA GLN A 162 11.22 -22.02 12.12
C GLN A 162 11.91 -21.10 11.10
N GLY A 163 11.49 -19.83 11.00
CA GLY A 163 11.98 -18.85 10.05
C GLY A 163 11.35 -19.00 8.66
N ALA A 164 10.21 -19.69 8.55
CA ALA A 164 9.43 -19.72 7.33
C ALA A 164 8.57 -18.46 7.22
N GLU A 165 8.43 -17.91 6.00
CA GLU A 165 7.57 -16.76 5.71
C GLU A 165 6.10 -17.18 5.61
N PHE A 166 5.19 -16.29 6.01
CA PHE A 166 3.75 -16.47 5.81
C PHE A 166 3.42 -16.64 4.32
N GLY A 167 3.99 -15.81 3.50
CA GLY A 167 3.98 -15.92 2.05
C GLY A 167 2.65 -15.58 1.39
N MET A 168 2.71 -15.31 0.09
CA MET A 168 1.56 -14.88 -0.73
C MET A 168 0.45 -15.94 -0.80
N GLU A 169 0.77 -17.22 -0.75
CA GLU A 169 -0.23 -18.30 -0.81
C GLU A 169 -1.18 -18.26 0.39
N ASN A 170 -0.64 -18.01 1.58
CA ASN A 170 -1.47 -17.88 2.79
C ASN A 170 -2.30 -16.60 2.75
N VAL A 171 -1.74 -15.48 2.26
CA VAL A 171 -2.49 -14.23 2.07
C VAL A 171 -3.70 -14.47 1.16
N ILE A 172 -3.50 -15.08 -0.01
CA ILE A 172 -4.57 -15.41 -0.96
C ILE A 172 -5.61 -16.33 -0.31
N ARG A 173 -5.18 -17.35 0.41
CA ARG A 173 -6.08 -18.28 1.10
C ARG A 173 -6.96 -17.57 2.13
N SER A 174 -6.39 -16.70 2.94
CA SER A 174 -7.12 -15.92 3.95
C SER A 174 -8.15 -14.99 3.31
N ILE A 175 -7.79 -14.30 2.23
CA ILE A 175 -8.71 -13.43 1.48
C ILE A 175 -9.87 -14.24 0.91
N LEU A 176 -9.61 -15.34 0.21
CA LEU A 176 -10.65 -16.18 -0.40
C LEU A 176 -11.61 -16.78 0.64
N ALA A 177 -11.10 -17.09 1.83
CA ALA A 177 -11.90 -17.65 2.92
C ALA A 177 -12.87 -16.65 3.55
N SER A 178 -12.56 -15.35 3.49
CA SER A 178 -13.30 -14.29 4.20
C SER A 178 -13.89 -13.19 3.31
N ALA A 179 -13.66 -13.23 2.00
CA ALA A 179 -14.10 -12.18 1.08
C ALA A 179 -15.63 -11.93 1.11
N SER A 180 -16.44 -12.97 1.36
CA SER A 180 -17.90 -12.84 1.52
C SER A 180 -18.32 -11.99 2.72
N GLU A 181 -17.46 -11.87 3.73
CA GLU A 181 -17.69 -11.05 4.92
C GLU A 181 -17.29 -9.57 4.68
N GLY A 182 -16.74 -9.27 3.49
CA GLY A 182 -16.34 -7.94 3.06
C GLY A 182 -15.01 -7.49 3.66
N ALA A 183 -14.74 -6.18 3.57
CA ALA A 183 -13.44 -5.61 3.94
C ALA A 183 -13.04 -5.91 5.40
N ALA A 184 -13.98 -5.81 6.33
CA ALA A 184 -13.71 -6.10 7.74
C ALA A 184 -13.38 -7.58 7.97
N GLY A 185 -14.10 -8.49 7.32
CA GLY A 185 -13.85 -9.94 7.39
C GLY A 185 -12.47 -10.30 6.86
N ILE A 186 -12.07 -9.74 5.70
CA ILE A 186 -10.73 -9.95 5.14
C ILE A 186 -9.66 -9.48 6.12
N ILE A 187 -9.79 -8.27 6.69
CA ILE A 187 -8.81 -7.72 7.64
C ILE A 187 -8.71 -8.61 8.88
N THR A 188 -9.84 -8.97 9.47
CA THR A 188 -9.87 -9.83 10.69
C THR A 188 -9.23 -11.18 10.40
N LYS A 189 -9.70 -11.88 9.37
CA LYS A 189 -9.20 -13.22 9.02
C LYS A 189 -7.69 -13.22 8.75
N LEU A 190 -7.22 -12.30 7.91
CA LEU A 190 -5.80 -12.22 7.57
C LEU A 190 -4.94 -11.89 8.82
N THR A 191 -5.40 -10.98 9.67
CA THR A 191 -4.70 -10.64 10.91
C THR A 191 -4.64 -11.81 11.88
N ASP A 192 -5.73 -12.58 12.01
CA ASP A 192 -5.80 -13.75 12.90
C ASP A 192 -4.92 -14.90 12.37
N ASP A 193 -4.93 -15.13 11.05
CA ASP A 193 -4.07 -16.14 10.43
C ASP A 193 -2.59 -15.80 10.59
N LEU A 194 -2.22 -14.52 10.41
CA LEU A 194 -0.87 -14.02 10.66
C LEU A 194 -0.46 -14.25 12.12
N ARG A 195 -1.30 -13.87 13.08
CA ARG A 195 -1.03 -14.08 14.51
C ARG A 195 -0.85 -15.55 14.86
N ALA A 196 -1.72 -16.41 14.30
CA ALA A 196 -1.64 -17.85 14.52
C ALA A 196 -0.35 -18.46 13.94
N PHE A 197 0.09 -17.97 12.77
CA PHE A 197 1.29 -18.41 12.09
C PHE A 197 2.57 -17.99 12.85
N VAL A 198 2.68 -16.70 13.18
CA VAL A 198 3.82 -16.11 13.90
C VAL A 198 3.91 -16.66 15.32
N GLY A 199 2.78 -16.89 15.98
CA GLY A 199 2.72 -17.38 17.35
C GLY A 199 3.44 -16.48 18.33
N ALA A 200 4.48 -16.98 19.02
CA ALA A 200 5.28 -16.22 19.97
C ALA A 200 6.59 -15.67 19.35
N HIS A 201 6.80 -15.79 18.04
CA HIS A 201 7.96 -15.17 17.37
C HIS A 201 7.83 -13.65 17.40
N PRO A 202 8.88 -12.88 17.70
CA PRO A 202 8.83 -11.42 17.65
C PRO A 202 8.49 -10.92 16.25
N GLN A 203 7.60 -9.95 16.15
CA GLN A 203 7.28 -9.31 14.88
C GLN A 203 8.53 -8.64 14.30
N HIS A 204 8.85 -8.96 13.06
CA HIS A 204 10.10 -8.53 12.40
C HIS A 204 9.94 -7.17 11.73
N ASP A 205 8.80 -6.93 11.08
CA ASP A 205 8.50 -5.70 10.36
C ASP A 205 7.11 -5.17 10.67
N ASP A 206 6.87 -3.90 10.29
CA ASP A 206 5.57 -3.28 10.42
C ASP A 206 4.57 -3.96 9.48
N ILE A 207 3.32 -4.11 9.91
CA ILE A 207 2.26 -4.74 9.13
C ILE A 207 1.18 -3.72 8.86
N THR A 208 1.01 -3.34 7.60
CA THR A 208 -0.07 -2.44 7.17
C THR A 208 -0.94 -3.12 6.13
N LEU A 209 -2.25 -3.01 6.31
CA LEU A 209 -3.26 -3.60 5.44
C LEU A 209 -4.43 -2.64 5.24
N ILE A 210 -4.77 -2.38 3.99
CA ILE A 210 -5.94 -1.59 3.58
C ILE A 210 -6.79 -2.47 2.66
N VAL A 211 -8.09 -2.50 2.92
CA VAL A 211 -9.06 -3.18 2.05
C VAL A 211 -10.13 -2.17 1.62
N ILE A 212 -10.23 -1.97 0.32
CA ILE A 212 -11.23 -1.12 -0.33
C ILE A 212 -12.26 -2.05 -0.95
N ARG A 213 -13.52 -1.96 -0.53
CA ARG A 213 -14.64 -2.74 -1.09
C ARG A 213 -15.64 -1.83 -1.78
N LYS A 214 -16.05 -2.20 -2.98
CA LYS A 214 -17.21 -1.61 -3.63
C LYS A 214 -18.49 -2.24 -3.04
N LYS A 215 -19.38 -1.40 -2.52
CA LYS A 215 -20.73 -1.79 -2.10
C LYS A 215 -21.70 -1.73 -3.26
#